data_abeddd8194e52a5509895658cc06c068
#
_entry.id   abeddd8194e52a5509895658cc06c068
#
_cell.length_a   1.000
_cell.length_b   1.000
_cell.length_c   1.000
_cell.angle_alpha   90.00
_cell.angle_beta   90.00
_cell.angle_gamma   90.00
#
_symmetry.space_group_name_H-M   'P 1'
#
loop_
_entity.id
_entity.type
_entity.pdbx_description
1 polymer ?
#
loop_
_entity_poly.entity_id
_entity_poly.type
_entity_poly.pdbx_seq_one_letter_code
_entity_poly.pdbx_strand_id
1 'polypeptide(L)'
;VAESYEKQKRFITDAGHEIKTPLTIIDADTSILEMEYGENEWLDDIQVQTKRLAGLTNDLIYLSRMEEKQTKTTMIEFPFSEVISEEAQSFQGLAKVKGKNFMVDIEPMLSLKGDEKTIRQLISILLDNAVKYCTEQGQIRLTAAHKGKNIILSIYNTSQPLTKENIDHLFDRFYRTDESRNSKTGGYGIGLSVAKAVVEAHHGKIVASSEDGNSLLITVILKI
;
A
#
# COMPACT_ATOMS: atom_id res chain seq x y z
N VAL A 1 -26.69 14.60 -8.51
CA VAL A 1 -25.75 13.89 -7.61
C VAL A 1 -24.68 13.18 -8.43
N ALA A 2 -25.04 12.32 -9.41
CA ALA A 2 -24.06 11.59 -10.23
C ALA A 2 -23.13 12.51 -11.04
N GLU A 3 -23.66 13.55 -11.68
CA GLU A 3 -22.87 14.50 -12.48
C GLU A 3 -21.87 15.32 -11.63
N SER A 4 -22.26 15.71 -10.42
CA SER A 4 -21.38 16.41 -9.48
C SER A 4 -20.22 15.51 -9.02
N TYR A 5 -20.48 14.23 -8.82
CA TYR A 5 -19.50 13.24 -8.42
C TYR A 5 -18.47 12.96 -9.55
N GLU A 6 -18.92 12.88 -10.80
CA GLU A 6 -18.03 12.72 -11.96
C GLU A 6 -17.15 13.96 -12.18
N LYS A 7 -17.69 15.17 -11.99
CA LYS A 7 -16.90 16.42 -12.07
C LYS A 7 -15.82 16.46 -10.97
N GLN A 8 -16.16 16.06 -9.76
CA GLN A 8 -15.20 16.00 -8.64
C GLN A 8 -14.06 15.02 -8.91
N LYS A 9 -14.35 13.85 -9.49
CA LYS A 9 -13.33 12.85 -9.87
C LYS A 9 -12.38 13.37 -10.93
N ARG A 10 -12.91 13.93 -12.03
CA ARG A 10 -12.07 14.53 -13.08
C ARG A 10 -11.16 15.61 -12.49
N PHE A 11 -11.71 16.46 -11.64
CA PHE A 11 -10.93 17.48 -10.96
C PHE A 11 -9.77 16.87 -10.16
N ILE A 12 -9.97 15.76 -9.43
CA ILE A 12 -8.90 15.08 -8.66
C ILE A 12 -7.84 14.52 -9.61
N THR A 13 -8.25 13.91 -10.72
CA THR A 13 -7.33 13.33 -11.72
C THR A 13 -6.49 14.43 -12.38
N ASP A 14 -7.13 15.50 -12.84
CA ASP A 14 -6.48 16.61 -13.53
C ASP A 14 -5.56 17.38 -12.58
N ALA A 15 -6.05 17.73 -11.39
CA ALA A 15 -5.24 18.38 -10.36
C ALA A 15 -4.04 17.52 -9.94
N GLY A 16 -4.23 16.19 -9.86
CA GLY A 16 -3.15 15.27 -9.54
C GLY A 16 -2.05 15.26 -10.61
N HIS A 17 -2.39 15.32 -11.89
CA HIS A 17 -1.40 15.45 -12.96
C HIS A 17 -0.67 16.79 -12.92
N GLU A 18 -1.39 17.89 -12.67
CA GLU A 18 -0.82 19.23 -12.54
C GLU A 18 0.11 19.38 -11.31
N ILE A 19 -0.16 18.66 -10.22
CA ILE A 19 0.69 18.65 -9.01
C ILE A 19 1.93 17.77 -9.23
N LYS A 20 1.84 16.68 -9.98
CA LYS A 20 2.96 15.76 -10.19
C LYS A 20 4.14 16.43 -10.91
N THR A 21 3.87 17.28 -11.89
CA THR A 21 4.90 17.97 -12.68
C THR A 21 5.81 18.86 -11.80
N PRO A 22 5.31 19.82 -10.99
CA PRO A 22 6.15 20.63 -10.11
C PRO A 22 6.88 19.79 -9.06
N LEU A 23 6.26 18.71 -8.54
CA LEU A 23 6.97 17.82 -7.60
C LEU A 23 8.16 17.13 -8.24
N THR A 24 8.03 16.69 -9.50
CA THR A 24 9.15 16.09 -10.24
C THR A 24 10.28 17.10 -10.47
N ILE A 25 9.97 18.37 -10.71
CA ILE A 25 10.95 19.43 -10.86
C ILE A 25 11.66 19.70 -9.53
N ILE A 26 10.92 19.80 -8.41
CA ILE A 26 11.51 20.01 -7.07
C ILE A 26 12.45 18.85 -6.70
N ASP A 27 12.08 17.61 -6.98
CA ASP A 27 12.92 16.42 -6.72
C ASP A 27 14.19 16.45 -7.56
N ALA A 28 14.11 16.86 -8.83
CA ALA A 28 15.27 17.03 -9.71
C ALA A 28 16.19 18.18 -9.25
N ASP A 29 15.63 19.35 -8.94
CA ASP A 29 16.39 20.52 -8.52
C ASP A 29 17.10 20.28 -7.17
N THR A 30 16.44 19.62 -6.22
CA THR A 30 17.07 19.24 -4.94
C THR A 30 18.19 18.23 -5.14
N SER A 31 18.07 17.29 -6.07
CA SER A 31 19.15 16.35 -6.40
C SER A 31 20.35 17.04 -7.04
N ILE A 32 20.13 18.05 -7.89
CA ILE A 32 21.20 18.88 -8.47
C ILE A 32 21.92 19.67 -7.39
N LEU A 33 21.16 20.31 -6.47
CA LEU A 33 21.74 21.06 -5.36
C LEU A 33 22.57 20.17 -4.43
N GLU A 34 22.12 18.94 -4.17
CA GLU A 34 22.88 17.96 -3.39
C GLU A 34 24.20 17.58 -4.07
N MET A 35 24.20 17.41 -5.41
CA MET A 35 25.42 17.15 -6.19
C MET A 35 26.39 18.33 -6.18
N GLU A 36 25.88 19.58 -6.22
CA GLU A 36 26.73 20.80 -6.27
C GLU A 36 27.26 21.22 -4.90
N TYR A 37 26.47 21.09 -3.85
CA TYR A 37 26.77 21.64 -2.52
C TYR A 37 26.99 20.55 -1.45
N GLY A 38 26.84 19.26 -1.80
CA GLY A 38 26.98 18.13 -0.89
C GLY A 38 25.71 17.83 -0.07
N GLU A 39 25.80 16.78 0.75
CA GLU A 39 24.70 16.33 1.63
C GLU A 39 24.29 17.45 2.59
N ASN A 40 22.98 17.68 2.71
CA ASN A 40 22.39 18.70 3.56
C ASN A 40 21.04 18.20 4.10
N GLU A 41 20.87 18.24 5.42
CA GLU A 41 19.64 17.77 6.09
C GLU A 41 18.34 18.43 5.56
N TRP A 42 18.41 19.68 5.12
CA TRP A 42 17.27 20.41 4.54
C TRP A 42 16.91 19.90 3.15
N LEU A 43 17.92 19.56 2.33
CA LEU A 43 17.71 18.97 1.01
C LEU A 43 17.13 17.56 1.14
N ASP A 44 17.63 16.76 2.07
CA ASP A 44 17.09 15.45 2.40
C ASP A 44 15.62 15.54 2.82
N ASP A 45 15.30 16.47 3.70
CA ASP A 45 13.93 16.69 4.15
C ASP A 45 13.01 17.11 2.98
N ILE A 46 13.45 18.01 2.11
CA ILE A 46 12.68 18.43 0.93
C ILE A 46 12.45 17.25 0.00
N GLN A 47 13.47 16.43 -0.28
CA GLN A 47 13.34 15.24 -1.11
C GLN A 47 12.36 14.24 -0.51
N VAL A 48 12.45 13.97 0.80
CA VAL A 48 11.53 13.08 1.52
C VAL A 48 10.10 13.57 1.39
N GLN A 49 9.83 14.86 1.63
CA GLN A 49 8.47 15.42 1.53
C GLN A 49 7.96 15.43 0.08
N THR A 50 8.83 15.73 -0.88
CA THR A 50 8.47 15.73 -2.31
C THR A 50 8.07 14.32 -2.78
N LYS A 51 8.87 13.29 -2.44
CA LYS A 51 8.54 11.89 -2.73
C LYS A 51 7.23 11.45 -2.06
N ARG A 52 7.00 11.90 -0.82
CA ARG A 52 5.75 11.61 -0.10
C ARG A 52 4.54 12.25 -0.79
N LEU A 53 4.62 13.51 -1.21
CA LEU A 53 3.55 14.20 -1.92
C LEU A 53 3.29 13.57 -3.30
N ALA A 54 4.33 13.18 -4.02
CA ALA A 54 4.20 12.46 -5.28
C ALA A 54 3.48 11.11 -5.10
N GLY A 55 3.82 10.36 -4.05
CA GLY A 55 3.13 9.13 -3.67
C GLY A 55 1.64 9.36 -3.39
N LEU A 56 1.32 10.34 -2.54
CA LEU A 56 -0.05 10.72 -2.22
C LEU A 56 -0.87 11.09 -3.48
N THR A 57 -0.26 11.89 -4.36
CA THR A 57 -0.90 12.32 -5.61
C THR A 57 -1.19 11.13 -6.52
N ASN A 58 -0.24 10.20 -6.67
CA ASN A 58 -0.44 8.98 -7.43
C ASN A 58 -1.56 8.10 -6.86
N ASP A 59 -1.62 7.94 -5.54
CA ASP A 59 -2.66 7.17 -4.85
C ASP A 59 -4.05 7.80 -5.06
N LEU A 60 -4.16 9.13 -5.00
CA LEU A 60 -5.42 9.85 -5.27
C LEU A 60 -5.88 9.68 -6.71
N ILE A 61 -4.96 9.84 -7.69
CA ILE A 61 -5.25 9.61 -9.11
C ILE A 61 -5.70 8.17 -9.33
N TYR A 62 -5.00 7.20 -8.71
CA TYR A 62 -5.33 5.79 -8.82
C TYR A 62 -6.74 5.50 -8.29
N LEU A 63 -7.08 5.97 -7.09
CA LEU A 63 -8.42 5.81 -6.52
C LEU A 63 -9.50 6.45 -7.39
N SER A 64 -9.24 7.66 -7.90
CA SER A 64 -10.17 8.34 -8.81
C SER A 64 -10.45 7.52 -10.08
N ARG A 65 -9.41 6.93 -10.69
CA ARG A 65 -9.52 6.09 -11.89
C ARG A 65 -10.19 4.75 -11.63
N MET A 66 -9.92 4.11 -10.50
CA MET A 66 -10.54 2.81 -10.15
C MET A 66 -12.06 2.91 -9.94
N GLU A 67 -12.54 4.08 -9.56
CA GLU A 67 -13.98 4.36 -9.48
C GLU A 67 -14.63 4.61 -10.86
N GLU A 68 -13.84 4.89 -11.88
CA GLU A 68 -14.29 4.90 -13.25
C GLU A 68 -14.43 3.45 -13.73
N LYS A 69 -15.67 2.98 -13.92
CA LYS A 69 -16.00 1.61 -14.42
C LYS A 69 -15.39 1.30 -15.81
N GLN A 70 -14.53 2.17 -16.35
CA GLN A 70 -13.95 2.09 -17.69
C GLN A 70 -12.43 1.76 -17.69
N THR A 71 -11.78 1.59 -16.54
CA THR A 71 -10.37 1.18 -16.57
C THR A 71 -10.30 -0.25 -17.09
N LYS A 72 -9.92 -0.41 -18.37
CA LYS A 72 -9.62 -1.74 -18.94
C LYS A 72 -8.38 -2.27 -18.26
N THR A 73 -8.58 -2.97 -17.15
CA THR A 73 -7.53 -3.72 -16.48
C THR A 73 -7.16 -4.89 -17.39
N THR A 74 -5.90 -5.00 -17.77
CA THR A 74 -5.45 -6.12 -18.60
C THR A 74 -5.29 -7.34 -17.71
N MET A 75 -6.32 -8.18 -17.65
CA MET A 75 -6.35 -9.40 -16.87
C MET A 75 -5.59 -10.52 -17.61
N ILE A 76 -4.35 -10.76 -17.25
CA ILE A 76 -3.51 -11.85 -17.77
C ILE A 76 -3.20 -12.85 -16.64
N GLU A 77 -2.91 -14.09 -17.03
CA GLU A 77 -2.43 -15.09 -16.08
C GLU A 77 -0.93 -14.90 -15.82
N PHE A 78 -0.52 -14.91 -14.54
CA PHE A 78 0.86 -14.73 -14.14
C PHE A 78 1.21 -15.57 -12.90
N PRO A 79 2.52 -15.89 -12.68
CA PRO A 79 3.00 -16.71 -11.56
C PRO A 79 2.94 -15.92 -10.24
N PHE A 80 1.82 -16.03 -9.51
CA PHE A 80 1.55 -15.22 -8.32
C PHE A 80 2.52 -15.51 -7.16
N SER A 81 2.95 -16.79 -7.00
CA SER A 81 3.97 -17.13 -5.99
C SER A 81 5.28 -16.37 -6.20
N GLU A 82 5.71 -16.19 -7.45
CA GLU A 82 6.93 -15.45 -7.78
C GLU A 82 6.78 -13.98 -7.46
N VAL A 83 5.65 -13.39 -7.88
CA VAL A 83 5.34 -11.98 -7.60
C VAL A 83 5.34 -11.69 -6.09
N ILE A 84 4.70 -12.54 -5.28
CA ILE A 84 4.70 -12.37 -3.82
C ILE A 84 6.12 -12.51 -3.26
N SER A 85 6.89 -13.47 -3.75
CA SER A 85 8.25 -13.74 -3.26
C SER A 85 9.19 -12.58 -3.55
N GLU A 86 9.12 -11.99 -4.74
CA GLU A 86 9.93 -10.82 -5.12
C GLU A 86 9.60 -9.60 -4.26
N GLU A 87 8.30 -9.29 -4.07
CA GLU A 87 7.88 -8.21 -3.19
C GLU A 87 8.31 -8.46 -1.73
N ALA A 88 8.11 -9.67 -1.21
CA ALA A 88 8.51 -10.04 0.14
C ALA A 88 10.02 -9.86 0.36
N GLN A 89 10.86 -10.25 -0.61
CA GLN A 89 12.31 -10.10 -0.54
C GLN A 89 12.72 -8.64 -0.38
N SER A 90 12.06 -7.73 -1.08
CA SER A 90 12.33 -6.28 -0.98
C SER A 90 12.07 -5.75 0.44
N PHE A 91 11.06 -6.25 1.13
CA PHE A 91 10.71 -5.83 2.50
C PHE A 91 11.46 -6.58 3.61
N GLN A 92 12.01 -7.78 3.34
CA GLN A 92 12.79 -8.54 4.33
C GLN A 92 14.02 -7.76 4.81
N GLY A 93 14.75 -7.14 3.89
CA GLY A 93 15.89 -6.30 4.22
C GLY A 93 15.52 -5.14 5.14
N LEU A 94 14.44 -4.43 4.81
CA LEU A 94 13.94 -3.31 5.60
C LEU A 94 13.44 -3.75 6.98
N ALA A 95 12.71 -4.87 7.07
CA ALA A 95 12.25 -5.43 8.33
C ALA A 95 13.43 -5.80 9.25
N LYS A 96 14.47 -6.42 8.68
CA LYS A 96 15.70 -6.77 9.42
C LYS A 96 16.43 -5.54 9.97
N VAL A 97 16.60 -4.49 9.15
CA VAL A 97 17.20 -3.23 9.60
C VAL A 97 16.41 -2.61 10.75
N LYS A 98 15.07 -2.73 10.72
CA LYS A 98 14.19 -2.26 11.80
C LYS A 98 14.04 -3.25 12.97
N GLY A 99 14.85 -4.32 13.04
CA GLY A 99 14.85 -5.30 14.12
C GLY A 99 13.58 -6.14 14.21
N LYS A 100 12.85 -6.32 13.10
CA LYS A 100 11.58 -7.07 13.05
C LYS A 100 11.80 -8.47 12.50
N ASN A 101 11.06 -9.44 13.05
CA ASN A 101 11.09 -10.82 12.56
C ASN A 101 10.07 -10.99 11.44
N PHE A 102 10.54 -11.23 10.22
CA PHE A 102 9.70 -11.40 9.05
C PHE A 102 9.73 -12.83 8.52
N MET A 103 8.61 -13.52 8.61
CA MET A 103 8.40 -14.89 8.15
C MET A 103 7.56 -14.90 6.88
N VAL A 104 7.94 -15.74 5.91
CA VAL A 104 7.26 -15.90 4.63
C VAL A 104 6.96 -17.38 4.41
N ASP A 105 5.69 -17.69 4.12
CA ASP A 105 5.21 -19.03 3.79
C ASP A 105 4.26 -18.94 2.59
N ILE A 106 4.76 -19.28 1.42
CA ILE A 106 4.07 -19.17 0.14
C ILE A 106 3.97 -20.55 -0.49
N GLU A 107 2.75 -21.01 -0.74
CA GLU A 107 2.52 -22.22 -1.52
C GLU A 107 3.11 -22.03 -2.94
N PRO A 108 3.92 -22.99 -3.43
CA PRO A 108 4.53 -22.88 -4.74
C PRO A 108 3.49 -22.97 -5.86
N MET A 109 3.83 -22.42 -7.02
CA MET A 109 3.06 -22.54 -8.28
C MET A 109 1.62 -21.97 -8.20
N LEU A 110 1.37 -21.00 -7.33
CA LEU A 110 0.13 -20.24 -7.40
C LEU A 110 0.11 -19.41 -8.69
N SER A 111 -0.97 -19.49 -9.44
CA SER A 111 -1.23 -18.68 -10.62
C SER A 111 -2.48 -17.82 -10.40
N LEU A 112 -2.43 -16.57 -10.82
CA LEU A 112 -3.54 -15.63 -10.69
C LEU A 112 -3.81 -14.97 -12.03
N LYS A 113 -5.09 -14.86 -12.39
CA LYS A 113 -5.53 -14.03 -13.52
C LYS A 113 -5.86 -12.63 -13.03
N GLY A 114 -5.06 -11.66 -13.41
CA GLY A 114 -5.20 -10.29 -12.93
C GLY A 114 -4.28 -9.31 -13.65
N ASP A 115 -4.26 -8.08 -13.16
CA ASP A 115 -3.26 -7.08 -13.53
C ASP A 115 -2.08 -7.18 -12.55
N GLU A 116 -0.98 -7.78 -13.03
CA GLU A 116 0.21 -8.01 -12.21
C GLU A 116 0.73 -6.74 -11.56
N LYS A 117 0.72 -5.61 -12.29
CA LYS A 117 1.24 -4.33 -11.78
C LYS A 117 0.44 -3.84 -10.57
N THR A 118 -0.88 -3.90 -10.63
CA THR A 118 -1.74 -3.46 -9.53
C THR A 118 -1.72 -4.45 -8.37
N ILE A 119 -1.54 -5.74 -8.63
CA ILE A 119 -1.34 -6.77 -7.60
C ILE A 119 0.01 -6.58 -6.88
N ARG A 120 1.09 -6.26 -7.60
CA ARG A 120 2.37 -5.87 -6.96
C ARG A 120 2.20 -4.67 -6.04
N GLN A 121 1.49 -3.65 -6.51
CA GLN A 121 1.18 -2.48 -5.70
C GLN A 121 0.37 -2.84 -4.44
N LEU A 122 -0.63 -3.72 -4.55
CA LEU A 122 -1.39 -4.25 -3.41
C LEU A 122 -0.45 -4.87 -2.36
N ILE A 123 0.40 -5.80 -2.79
CA ILE A 123 1.32 -6.51 -1.89
C ILE A 123 2.28 -5.53 -1.21
N SER A 124 2.86 -4.62 -1.99
CA SER A 124 3.78 -3.59 -1.51
C SER A 124 3.11 -2.68 -0.46
N ILE A 125 1.89 -2.22 -0.69
CA ILE A 125 1.11 -1.42 0.27
C ILE A 125 0.89 -2.18 1.59
N LEU A 126 0.49 -3.45 1.51
CA LEU A 126 0.22 -4.26 2.68
C LEU A 126 1.49 -4.56 3.49
N LEU A 127 2.61 -4.83 2.81
CA LEU A 127 3.90 -5.08 3.44
C LEU A 127 4.50 -3.80 4.05
N ASP A 128 4.39 -2.67 3.36
CA ASP A 128 4.81 -1.36 3.89
C ASP A 128 4.03 -1.01 5.16
N ASN A 129 2.72 -1.23 5.14
CA ASN A 129 1.86 -1.07 6.31
C ASN A 129 2.31 -1.96 7.47
N ALA A 130 2.53 -3.25 7.21
CA ALA A 130 2.99 -4.20 8.22
C ALA A 130 4.35 -3.80 8.82
N VAL A 131 5.33 -3.39 7.98
CA VAL A 131 6.65 -2.96 8.46
C VAL A 131 6.58 -1.63 9.22
N LYS A 132 5.72 -0.70 8.83
CA LYS A 132 5.56 0.59 9.51
C LYS A 132 4.93 0.47 10.90
N TYR A 133 3.87 -0.32 11.00
CA TYR A 133 3.04 -0.38 12.20
C TYR A 133 3.32 -1.59 13.10
N CYS A 134 4.23 -2.48 12.69
CA CYS A 134 4.74 -3.54 13.56
C CYS A 134 5.49 -2.94 14.75
N THR A 135 5.24 -3.48 15.95
CA THR A 135 5.95 -3.09 17.18
C THR A 135 7.46 -3.30 17.07
N GLU A 136 8.24 -2.67 17.94
CA GLU A 136 9.67 -2.94 18.05
C GLU A 136 9.90 -4.43 18.37
N GLN A 137 10.88 -5.04 17.70
CA GLN A 137 11.17 -6.49 17.80
C GLN A 137 9.96 -7.39 17.52
N GLY A 138 8.93 -6.82 16.87
CA GLY A 138 7.69 -7.53 16.57
C GLY A 138 7.81 -8.53 15.42
N GLN A 139 6.71 -9.23 15.18
CA GLN A 139 6.62 -10.27 14.14
C GLN A 139 5.78 -9.79 12.94
N ILE A 140 6.25 -10.11 11.75
CA ILE A 140 5.50 -9.97 10.51
C ILE A 140 5.44 -11.35 9.87
N ARG A 141 4.26 -11.77 9.38
CA ARG A 141 4.08 -13.04 8.68
C ARG A 141 3.29 -12.80 7.40
N LEU A 142 3.85 -13.23 6.30
CA LEU A 142 3.20 -13.27 5.00
C LEU A 142 2.91 -14.73 4.66
N THR A 143 1.66 -15.04 4.34
CA THR A 143 1.27 -16.38 3.88
C THR A 143 0.42 -16.27 2.62
N ALA A 144 0.60 -17.21 1.70
CA ALA A 144 -0.24 -17.33 0.53
C ALA A 144 -0.49 -18.80 0.19
N ALA A 145 -1.75 -19.20 0.04
CA ALA A 145 -2.10 -20.58 -0.26
C ALA A 145 -3.44 -20.68 -0.99
N HIS A 146 -3.66 -21.80 -1.67
CA HIS A 146 -4.95 -22.19 -2.21
C HIS A 146 -5.96 -22.52 -1.11
N LYS A 147 -7.19 -22.05 -1.27
CA LYS A 147 -8.33 -22.47 -0.46
C LYS A 147 -9.56 -22.66 -1.35
N GLY A 148 -9.77 -23.88 -1.82
CA GLY A 148 -10.84 -24.19 -2.77
C GLY A 148 -10.62 -23.51 -4.13
N LYS A 149 -11.52 -22.62 -4.53
CA LYS A 149 -11.43 -21.84 -5.80
C LYS A 149 -10.81 -20.45 -5.60
N ASN A 150 -10.14 -20.24 -4.48
CA ASN A 150 -9.56 -18.94 -4.16
C ASN A 150 -8.09 -19.10 -3.77
N ILE A 151 -7.34 -18.03 -3.91
CA ILE A 151 -6.06 -17.86 -3.25
C ILE A 151 -6.29 -16.93 -2.05
N ILE A 152 -5.77 -17.33 -0.91
CA ILE A 152 -5.76 -16.52 0.30
C ILE A 152 -4.36 -15.98 0.52
N LEU A 153 -4.21 -14.65 0.44
CA LEU A 153 -3.01 -13.94 0.83
C LEU A 153 -3.27 -13.28 2.18
N SER A 154 -2.43 -13.57 3.17
CA SER A 154 -2.58 -12.98 4.50
C SER A 154 -1.28 -12.35 4.96
N ILE A 155 -1.40 -11.15 5.53
CA ILE A 155 -0.28 -10.43 6.14
C ILE A 155 -0.67 -10.12 7.58
N TYR A 156 0.13 -10.63 8.49
CA TYR A 156 0.01 -10.45 9.93
C TYR A 156 1.17 -9.61 10.45
N ASN A 157 0.90 -8.74 11.38
CA ASN A 157 1.93 -8.08 12.18
C ASN A 157 1.46 -7.84 13.63
N THR A 158 2.40 -7.93 14.58
CA THR A 158 2.19 -7.37 15.91
C THR A 158 2.02 -5.86 15.81
N SER A 159 1.13 -5.26 16.59
CA SER A 159 0.82 -3.84 16.51
C SER A 159 0.68 -3.21 17.90
N GLN A 160 0.64 -1.89 17.97
CA GLN A 160 0.08 -1.18 19.11
C GLN A 160 -1.41 -1.56 19.27
N PRO A 161 -2.00 -1.35 20.45
CA PRO A 161 -3.39 -1.71 20.71
C PRO A 161 -4.36 -1.17 19.65
N LEU A 162 -5.20 -2.05 19.12
CA LEU A 162 -6.21 -1.72 18.12
C LEU A 162 -7.60 -1.97 18.70
N THR A 163 -8.47 -0.97 18.64
CA THR A 163 -9.87 -1.12 18.98
C THR A 163 -10.65 -1.71 17.80
N LYS A 164 -11.84 -2.24 18.07
CA LYS A 164 -12.72 -2.70 17.00
C LYS A 164 -13.04 -1.56 16.00
N GLU A 165 -13.27 -0.35 16.50
CA GLU A 165 -13.50 0.83 15.69
C GLU A 165 -12.32 1.11 14.75
N ASN A 166 -11.08 0.99 15.23
CA ASN A 166 -9.90 1.13 14.38
C ASN A 166 -9.92 0.14 13.22
N ILE A 167 -10.29 -1.11 13.47
CA ILE A 167 -10.33 -2.18 12.46
C ILE A 167 -11.47 -1.95 11.46
N ASP A 168 -12.63 -1.55 11.93
CA ASP A 168 -13.83 -1.33 11.09
C ASP A 168 -13.58 -0.18 10.07
N HIS A 169 -12.80 0.83 10.44
CA HIS A 169 -12.47 1.99 9.60
C HIS A 169 -11.11 1.91 8.88
N LEU A 170 -10.38 0.81 9.03
CA LEU A 170 -8.99 0.69 8.55
C LEU A 170 -8.82 0.92 7.04
N PHE A 171 -9.85 0.60 6.26
CA PHE A 171 -9.87 0.78 4.81
C PHE A 171 -10.53 2.10 4.36
N ASP A 172 -10.95 2.95 5.29
CA ASP A 172 -11.53 4.24 4.96
C ASP A 172 -10.43 5.22 4.51
N ARG A 173 -10.77 6.10 3.57
CA ARG A 173 -9.82 7.11 3.07
C ARG A 173 -9.48 8.10 4.16
N PHE A 174 -8.20 8.46 4.25
CA PHE A 174 -7.66 9.40 5.23
C PHE A 174 -7.83 8.96 6.68
N TYR A 175 -8.31 7.73 6.91
CA TYR A 175 -8.41 7.21 8.27
C TYR A 175 -7.02 6.87 8.82
N ARG A 176 -6.77 7.29 10.05
CA ARG A 176 -5.56 7.00 10.81
C ARG A 176 -5.93 6.89 12.28
N THR A 177 -5.32 5.94 12.98
CA THR A 177 -5.41 5.88 14.44
C THR A 177 -4.72 7.09 15.06
N ASP A 178 -5.15 7.53 16.27
CA ASP A 178 -4.58 8.73 16.92
C ASP A 178 -3.08 8.58 17.17
N GLU A 179 -2.62 7.40 17.53
CA GLU A 179 -1.19 7.10 17.70
C GLU A 179 -0.40 7.23 16.38
N SER A 180 -1.00 6.80 15.27
CA SER A 180 -0.36 6.92 13.96
C SER A 180 -0.24 8.36 13.46
N ARG A 181 -1.13 9.26 13.92
CA ARG A 181 -1.07 10.70 13.59
C ARG A 181 0.17 11.37 14.14
N ASN A 182 0.61 10.95 15.32
CA ASN A 182 1.78 11.50 16.02
C ASN A 182 3.11 10.86 15.58
N SER A 183 3.07 9.77 14.81
CA SER A 183 4.28 9.07 14.40
C SER A 183 4.97 9.77 13.22
N LYS A 184 6.29 9.91 13.29
CA LYS A 184 7.16 10.34 12.17
C LYS A 184 7.10 9.39 10.96
N THR A 185 6.42 8.25 11.09
CA THR A 185 6.30 7.18 10.08
C THR A 185 5.39 7.53 8.90
N GLY A 186 4.75 8.69 8.94
CA GLY A 186 4.10 9.40 7.85
C GLY A 186 3.41 8.57 6.76
N GLY A 187 2.09 8.36 6.92
CA GLY A 187 1.19 7.96 5.84
C GLY A 187 -0.03 8.88 5.84
N TYR A 188 -0.65 9.06 4.69
CA TYR A 188 -1.85 9.93 4.56
C TYR A 188 -3.16 9.18 4.80
N GLY A 189 -3.11 7.89 5.18
CA GLY A 189 -4.31 7.06 5.38
C GLY A 189 -5.00 6.68 4.06
N ILE A 190 -4.27 6.63 2.95
CA ILE A 190 -4.82 6.30 1.63
C ILE A 190 -4.41 4.88 1.20
N GLY A 191 -3.25 4.41 1.58
CA GLY A 191 -2.70 3.14 1.08
C GLY A 191 -3.66 1.96 1.22
N LEU A 192 -4.26 1.74 2.38
CA LEU A 192 -5.19 0.61 2.57
C LEU A 192 -6.50 0.78 1.79
N SER A 193 -6.96 2.00 1.53
CA SER A 193 -8.11 2.23 0.63
C SER A 193 -7.76 1.91 -0.83
N VAL A 194 -6.51 2.18 -1.26
CA VAL A 194 -5.98 1.73 -2.57
C VAL A 194 -5.93 0.21 -2.62
N ALA A 195 -5.39 -0.44 -1.59
CA ALA A 195 -5.37 -1.91 -1.50
C ALA A 195 -6.76 -2.52 -1.66
N LYS A 196 -7.77 -1.95 -0.98
CA LYS A 196 -9.16 -2.37 -1.11
C LYS A 196 -9.68 -2.19 -2.54
N ALA A 197 -9.43 -1.05 -3.18
CA ALA A 197 -9.85 -0.80 -4.55
C ALA A 197 -9.22 -1.79 -5.55
N VAL A 198 -7.93 -2.13 -5.39
CA VAL A 198 -7.25 -3.15 -6.21
C VAL A 198 -7.94 -4.50 -6.06
N VAL A 199 -8.21 -4.94 -4.83
CA VAL A 199 -8.86 -6.22 -4.55
C VAL A 199 -10.27 -6.27 -5.14
N GLU A 200 -11.05 -5.21 -5.01
CA GLU A 200 -12.40 -5.10 -5.58
C GLU A 200 -12.36 -5.12 -7.12
N ALA A 201 -11.38 -4.47 -7.76
CA ALA A 201 -11.18 -4.51 -9.22
C ALA A 201 -10.86 -5.94 -9.73
N HIS A 202 -10.27 -6.79 -8.86
CA HIS A 202 -10.02 -8.20 -9.13
C HIS A 202 -11.15 -9.13 -8.65
N HIS A 203 -12.33 -8.57 -8.33
CA HIS A 203 -13.48 -9.31 -7.83
C HIS A 203 -13.17 -10.13 -6.57
N GLY A 204 -12.18 -9.70 -5.80
CA GLY A 204 -11.75 -10.29 -4.54
C GLY A 204 -12.44 -9.68 -3.33
N LYS A 205 -11.98 -10.10 -2.16
CA LYS A 205 -12.41 -9.56 -0.86
C LYS A 205 -11.19 -9.29 0.01
N ILE A 206 -11.15 -8.16 0.70
CA ILE A 206 -10.16 -7.83 1.71
C ILE A 206 -10.84 -7.63 3.05
N VAL A 207 -10.25 -8.16 4.11
CA VAL A 207 -10.73 -8.02 5.48
C VAL A 207 -9.57 -7.80 6.43
N ALA A 208 -9.83 -7.06 7.51
CA ALA A 208 -8.90 -6.87 8.61
C ALA A 208 -9.48 -7.47 9.89
N SER A 209 -8.64 -8.04 10.72
CA SER A 209 -9.01 -8.57 12.03
C SER A 209 -7.86 -8.46 13.03
N SER A 210 -8.19 -8.49 14.30
CA SER A 210 -7.25 -8.65 15.40
C SER A 210 -7.88 -9.59 16.42
N GLU A 211 -7.19 -10.65 16.80
CA GLU A 211 -7.70 -11.62 17.77
C GLU A 211 -7.42 -11.17 19.21
N ASP A 212 -6.31 -10.51 19.42
CA ASP A 212 -5.77 -10.14 20.74
C ASP A 212 -5.76 -8.64 21.01
N GLY A 213 -6.22 -7.83 20.05
CA GLY A 213 -6.16 -6.38 20.12
C GLY A 213 -4.75 -5.78 19.98
N ASN A 214 -3.69 -6.59 19.89
CA ASN A 214 -2.29 -6.17 19.79
C ASN A 214 -1.62 -6.68 18.52
N SER A 215 -2.41 -7.11 17.57
CA SER A 215 -1.97 -7.57 16.26
C SER A 215 -2.96 -7.14 15.17
N LEU A 216 -2.49 -7.10 13.94
CA LEU A 216 -3.30 -6.87 12.76
C LEU A 216 -3.11 -8.03 11.79
N LEU A 217 -4.20 -8.63 11.36
CA LEU A 217 -4.25 -9.59 10.28
C LEU A 217 -5.08 -9.02 9.12
N ILE A 218 -4.44 -8.77 7.98
CA ILE A 218 -5.12 -8.42 6.74
C ILE A 218 -5.15 -9.66 5.85
N THR A 219 -6.36 -10.05 5.44
CA THR A 219 -6.59 -11.21 4.57
C THR A 219 -7.22 -10.76 3.26
N VAL A 220 -6.59 -11.12 2.16
CA VAL A 220 -7.04 -10.91 0.79
C VAL A 220 -7.46 -12.23 0.20
N ILE A 221 -8.66 -12.28 -0.39
CA ILE A 221 -9.25 -13.43 -1.05
C ILE A 221 -9.39 -13.10 -2.53
N LEU A 222 -8.64 -13.80 -3.38
CA LEU A 222 -8.68 -13.64 -4.83
C LEU A 222 -9.24 -14.91 -5.47
N LYS A 223 -10.07 -14.74 -6.49
CA LYS A 223 -10.62 -15.87 -7.26
C LYS A 223 -9.62 -16.31 -8.32
N ILE A 224 -9.52 -17.62 -8.50
CA ILE A 224 -8.73 -18.26 -9.57
C ILE A 224 -9.60 -18.36 -10.81
#